data_325f25e727c0915dd566422c0679cb18
#
_entry.id   325f25e727c0915dd566422c0679cb18
#
_cell.length_a   1.000
_cell.length_b   1.000
_cell.length_c   1.000
_cell.angle_alpha   90.00
_cell.angle_beta   90.00
_cell.angle_gamma   90.00
#
_symmetry.space_group_name_H-M   'P 1'
#
loop_
_entity.id
_entity.type
_entity.pdbx_description
1 polymer ?
#
loop_
_entity_poly.entity_id
_entity_poly.type
_entity_poly.pdbx_seq_one_letter_code
_entity_poly.pdbx_strand_id
1 'polypeptide(L)'
;MTMNRFKRLLFSLLSLMLVLHPKGPSKRAQMFGKFHVYGSVGGGGKIQGWKVPLYSHLIFVHDNVIMAPSIKFVAHDGVHYLLNRKYQTNEFVEKVGCIEIMDNVFISANVTILYNTRIGSNVIIGANTLVNRDLPDNAVYAGTPARRICSFDEYVEKHRRYSEEFRSKFGIAQVHGVDKVLACKLREDFIKQRAV
;
A
#
# COMPACT_ATOMS: atom_id res chain seq x y z
N MET A 1 14.80 15.82 -11.94
CA MET A 1 16.02 15.00 -12.12
C MET A 1 15.65 13.54 -11.90
N THR A 2 15.60 12.75 -12.93
CA THR A 2 15.21 11.33 -12.86
C THR A 2 16.22 10.54 -12.06
N MET A 3 15.77 9.74 -11.10
CA MET A 3 16.64 8.87 -10.30
C MET A 3 17.23 7.78 -11.20
N ASN A 4 18.56 7.78 -11.39
CA ASN A 4 19.23 6.81 -12.25
C ASN A 4 19.15 5.39 -11.65
N ARG A 5 19.43 4.36 -12.48
CA ARG A 5 19.35 2.94 -12.12
C ARG A 5 20.19 2.60 -10.88
N PHE A 6 21.38 3.20 -10.75
CA PHE A 6 22.27 2.97 -9.63
C PHE A 6 21.69 3.52 -8.32
N LYS A 7 21.21 4.76 -8.29
CA LYS A 7 20.58 5.36 -7.09
C LYS A 7 19.35 4.54 -6.67
N ARG A 8 18.52 4.10 -7.60
CA ARG A 8 17.35 3.25 -7.30
C ARG A 8 17.77 1.93 -6.64
N LEU A 9 18.82 1.26 -7.13
CA LEU A 9 19.35 0.04 -6.53
C LEU A 9 19.87 0.32 -5.11
N LEU A 10 20.66 1.37 -4.93
CA LEU A 10 21.21 1.77 -3.63
C LEU A 10 20.09 2.01 -2.60
N PHE A 11 19.04 2.78 -2.95
CA PHE A 11 17.92 3.00 -2.05
C PHE A 11 17.10 1.73 -1.76
N SER A 12 16.99 0.82 -2.71
CA SER A 12 16.38 -0.49 -2.47
C SER A 12 17.19 -1.31 -1.48
N LEU A 13 18.51 -1.33 -1.58
CA LEU A 13 19.38 -2.02 -0.64
C LEU A 13 19.35 -1.41 0.77
N LEU A 14 19.43 -0.08 0.87
CA LEU A 14 19.29 0.63 2.16
C LEU A 14 17.92 0.36 2.79
N SER A 15 16.87 0.35 1.98
CA SER A 15 15.51 0.03 2.41
C SER A 15 15.37 -1.42 2.89
N LEU A 16 16.08 -2.37 2.27
CA LEU A 16 16.13 -3.77 2.69
C LEU A 16 16.75 -3.92 4.08
N MET A 17 17.79 -3.16 4.40
CA MET A 17 18.42 -3.17 5.74
C MET A 17 17.44 -2.78 6.86
N LEU A 18 16.40 -2.02 6.56
CA LEU A 18 15.35 -1.64 7.52
C LEU A 18 14.28 -2.72 7.74
N VAL A 19 14.31 -3.85 7.03
CA VAL A 19 13.27 -4.91 7.15
C VAL A 19 13.24 -5.50 8.56
N LEU A 20 14.40 -5.72 9.17
CA LEU A 20 14.51 -6.30 10.51
C LEU A 20 14.40 -5.27 11.65
N HIS A 21 14.35 -3.98 11.34
CA HIS A 21 14.27 -2.95 12.37
C HIS A 21 12.82 -2.75 12.83
N PRO A 22 12.52 -2.73 14.16
CA PRO A 22 11.15 -2.60 14.68
C PRO A 22 10.36 -1.39 14.14
N LYS A 23 11.05 -0.26 13.94
CA LYS A 23 10.50 0.96 13.32
C LYS A 23 10.85 1.08 11.82
N GLY A 24 11.24 -0.02 11.17
CA GLY A 24 11.71 -0.04 9.78
C GLY A 24 10.76 0.61 8.79
N PRO A 25 9.44 0.29 8.79
CA PRO A 25 8.49 0.91 7.87
C PRO A 25 8.39 2.43 7.99
N SER A 26 8.38 2.98 9.21
CA SER A 26 8.35 4.43 9.44
C SER A 26 9.68 5.09 9.06
N LYS A 27 10.82 4.48 9.42
CA LYS A 27 12.14 4.98 9.01
C LYS A 27 12.31 4.96 7.48
N ARG A 28 11.74 3.97 6.81
CA ARG A 28 11.75 3.90 5.35
C ARG A 28 10.91 5.02 4.72
N ALA A 29 9.73 5.32 5.25
CA ALA A 29 8.93 6.44 4.79
C ALA A 29 9.69 7.77 4.95
N GLN A 30 10.30 8.02 6.12
CA GLN A 30 11.15 9.19 6.37
C GLN A 30 12.35 9.26 5.42
N MET A 31 13.03 8.15 5.18
CA MET A 31 14.16 8.08 4.23
C MET A 31 13.70 8.41 2.80
N PHE A 32 12.57 7.85 2.36
CA PHE A 32 12.06 8.11 1.02
C PHE A 32 11.65 9.58 0.83
N GLY A 33 11.07 10.21 1.87
CA GLY A 33 10.80 11.65 1.87
C GLY A 33 12.07 12.50 1.85
N LYS A 34 12.99 12.26 2.80
CA LYS A 34 14.25 13.04 2.95
C LYS A 34 15.11 13.02 1.67
N PHE A 35 15.15 11.91 0.97
CA PHE A 35 15.98 11.75 -0.24
C PHE A 35 15.20 11.88 -1.54
N HIS A 36 13.95 12.35 -1.48
CA HIS A 36 13.08 12.52 -2.65
C HIS A 36 13.04 11.28 -3.55
N VAL A 37 12.94 10.10 -2.93
CA VAL A 37 12.84 8.82 -3.65
C VAL A 37 11.49 8.73 -4.37
N TYR A 38 10.42 9.18 -3.73
CA TYR A 38 9.13 9.49 -4.35
C TYR A 38 9.02 10.97 -4.67
N GLY A 39 8.03 11.39 -5.45
CA GLY A 39 7.74 12.80 -5.74
C GLY A 39 7.50 13.59 -4.46
N SER A 40 6.73 13.02 -3.53
CA SER A 40 6.59 13.47 -2.15
C SER A 40 6.30 12.31 -1.20
N VAL A 41 6.62 12.47 0.09
CA VAL A 41 6.19 11.59 1.17
C VAL A 41 5.87 12.45 2.38
N GLY A 42 4.61 12.44 2.80
CA GLY A 42 4.11 13.14 3.97
C GLY A 42 4.51 12.49 5.30
N GLY A 43 4.06 13.08 6.40
CA GLY A 43 4.35 12.64 7.76
C GLY A 43 3.51 11.44 8.22
N GLY A 44 3.91 10.79 9.32
CA GLY A 44 3.14 9.73 9.97
C GLY A 44 3.04 8.40 9.22
N GLY A 45 3.54 8.32 7.99
CA GLY A 45 3.40 7.16 7.13
C GLY A 45 4.26 5.96 7.52
N LYS A 46 3.87 4.77 7.00
CA LYS A 46 4.61 3.52 7.12
C LYS A 46 4.68 2.82 5.77
N ILE A 47 5.89 2.56 5.26
CA ILE A 47 6.10 1.85 3.99
C ILE A 47 6.78 0.51 4.28
N GLN A 48 6.07 -0.61 4.09
CA GLN A 48 6.64 -1.93 4.33
C GLN A 48 7.39 -2.49 3.11
N GLY A 49 7.06 -2.04 1.90
CA GLY A 49 7.78 -2.39 0.68
C GLY A 49 9.20 -1.83 0.67
N TRP A 50 10.19 -2.62 0.22
CA TRP A 50 11.60 -2.21 0.18
C TRP A 50 12.10 -1.85 -1.23
N LYS A 51 11.42 -2.33 -2.26
CA LYS A 51 11.80 -2.03 -3.65
C LYS A 51 11.37 -0.63 -4.06
N VAL A 52 12.26 0.10 -4.69
CA VAL A 52 11.94 1.40 -5.29
C VAL A 52 11.44 1.17 -6.72
N PRO A 53 10.20 1.58 -7.05
CA PRO A 53 9.65 1.39 -8.38
C PRO A 53 10.36 2.24 -9.44
N LEU A 54 10.22 1.86 -10.71
CA LEU A 54 10.61 2.72 -11.81
C LEU A 54 9.73 3.96 -11.84
N TYR A 55 10.30 5.12 -12.18
CA TYR A 55 9.62 6.42 -12.15
C TYR A 55 8.98 6.77 -10.79
N SER A 56 9.65 6.39 -9.70
CA SER A 56 9.18 6.65 -8.33
C SER A 56 8.89 8.13 -8.04
N HIS A 57 9.52 9.06 -8.75
CA HIS A 57 9.28 10.50 -8.67
C HIS A 57 7.89 10.92 -9.20
N LEU A 58 7.15 10.03 -9.88
CA LEU A 58 5.75 10.23 -10.27
C LEU A 58 4.75 9.73 -9.21
N ILE A 59 5.24 9.28 -8.04
CA ILE A 59 4.42 8.80 -6.93
C ILE A 59 4.42 9.86 -5.83
N PHE A 60 3.23 10.34 -5.48
CA PHE A 60 3.02 11.37 -4.46
C PHE A 60 2.22 10.76 -3.32
N VAL A 61 2.76 10.84 -2.12
CA VAL A 61 2.19 10.26 -0.91
C VAL A 61 2.00 11.39 0.10
N HIS A 62 0.77 11.56 0.59
CA HIS A 62 0.42 12.55 1.59
C HIS A 62 0.55 11.99 3.02
N ASP A 63 -0.11 12.61 3.99
CA ASP A 63 0.08 12.29 5.40
C ASP A 63 -0.66 11.02 5.84
N ASN A 64 -0.08 10.33 6.83
CA ASN A 64 -0.67 9.14 7.46
C ASN A 64 -1.04 8.02 6.48
N VAL A 65 -0.17 7.75 5.50
CA VAL A 65 -0.35 6.65 4.55
C VAL A 65 0.40 5.41 5.03
N ILE A 66 -0.32 4.31 5.19
CA ILE A 66 0.22 3.02 5.62
C ILE A 66 0.16 2.04 4.45
N MET A 67 1.33 1.57 4.03
CA MET A 67 1.51 0.62 2.94
C MET A 67 2.00 -0.72 3.47
N ALA A 68 1.20 -1.78 3.28
CA ALA A 68 1.59 -3.15 3.56
C ALA A 68 2.64 -3.68 2.56
N PRO A 69 3.19 -4.89 2.72
CA PRO A 69 4.18 -5.44 1.80
C PRO A 69 3.65 -5.64 0.37
N SER A 70 4.59 -5.67 -0.59
CA SER A 70 4.34 -6.09 -1.98
C SER A 70 3.38 -5.20 -2.78
N ILE A 71 3.26 -3.92 -2.44
CA ILE A 71 2.53 -2.96 -3.27
C ILE A 71 3.33 -2.73 -4.56
N LYS A 72 2.62 -2.74 -5.70
CA LYS A 72 3.17 -2.51 -7.03
C LYS A 72 2.65 -1.19 -7.58
N PHE A 73 3.55 -0.25 -7.80
CA PHE A 73 3.27 0.99 -8.52
C PHE A 73 3.68 0.82 -9.98
N VAL A 74 2.73 0.95 -10.88
CA VAL A 74 2.91 0.85 -12.33
C VAL A 74 2.70 2.24 -12.91
N ALA A 75 3.73 3.08 -12.84
CA ALA A 75 3.68 4.47 -13.30
C ALA A 75 3.85 4.63 -14.81
N HIS A 76 3.97 3.52 -15.55
CA HIS A 76 4.21 3.51 -16.99
C HIS A 76 3.76 2.20 -17.64
N ASP A 77 3.65 2.17 -18.97
CA ASP A 77 3.56 0.93 -19.72
C ASP A 77 4.53 0.93 -20.94
N GLY A 78 5.00 -0.25 -21.30
CA GLY A 78 5.97 -0.44 -22.38
C GLY A 78 5.37 -0.83 -23.73
N VAL A 79 4.07 -0.65 -23.94
CA VAL A 79 3.38 -1.08 -25.17
C VAL A 79 3.95 -0.41 -26.43
N HIS A 80 4.47 0.81 -26.31
CA HIS A 80 5.11 1.53 -27.40
C HIS A 80 6.26 0.75 -28.06
N TYR A 81 7.02 -0.06 -27.31
CA TYR A 81 8.08 -0.90 -27.88
C TYR A 81 7.52 -1.93 -28.87
N LEU A 82 6.40 -2.55 -28.55
CA LEU A 82 5.72 -3.50 -29.43
C LEU A 82 5.21 -2.80 -30.69
N LEU A 83 4.53 -1.67 -30.53
CA LEU A 83 3.92 -0.94 -31.64
C LEU A 83 4.97 -0.38 -32.61
N ASN A 84 6.01 0.27 -32.10
CA ASN A 84 7.09 0.80 -32.91
C ASN A 84 7.81 -0.30 -33.73
N ARG A 85 8.04 -1.46 -33.08
CA ARG A 85 8.64 -2.60 -33.78
C ARG A 85 7.71 -3.18 -34.86
N LYS A 86 6.40 -3.33 -34.53
CA LYS A 86 5.43 -3.90 -35.46
C LYS A 86 5.25 -3.02 -36.70
N TYR A 87 5.18 -1.71 -36.53
CA TYR A 87 4.91 -0.74 -37.60
C TYR A 87 6.19 -0.11 -38.19
N GLN A 88 7.38 -0.50 -37.68
CA GLN A 88 8.70 0.01 -38.11
C GLN A 88 8.76 1.55 -38.05
N THR A 89 8.29 2.12 -36.95
CA THR A 89 8.18 3.56 -36.71
C THR A 89 8.73 3.92 -35.31
N ASN A 90 8.83 5.21 -34.99
CA ASN A 90 9.14 5.77 -33.70
C ASN A 90 8.05 6.74 -33.19
N GLU A 91 6.85 6.67 -33.75
CA GLU A 91 5.76 7.60 -33.46
C GLU A 91 5.06 7.31 -32.12
N PHE A 92 5.11 6.05 -31.66
CA PHE A 92 4.50 5.68 -30.39
C PHE A 92 5.43 5.98 -29.23
N VAL A 93 4.95 6.74 -28.24
CA VAL A 93 5.70 7.11 -27.04
C VAL A 93 5.28 6.29 -25.84
N GLU A 94 6.16 6.17 -24.85
CA GLU A 94 5.86 5.52 -23.58
C GLU A 94 4.70 6.22 -22.86
N LYS A 95 3.70 5.46 -22.42
CA LYS A 95 2.67 6.01 -21.53
C LYS A 95 3.21 6.05 -20.11
N VAL A 96 3.18 7.24 -19.55
CA VAL A 96 3.59 7.49 -18.15
C VAL A 96 2.54 8.35 -17.47
N GLY A 97 2.44 8.25 -16.15
CA GLY A 97 1.51 9.10 -15.40
C GLY A 97 1.74 9.05 -13.90
N CYS A 98 1.20 10.05 -13.22
CA CYS A 98 1.32 10.19 -11.78
C CYS A 98 0.42 9.19 -11.04
N ILE A 99 0.83 8.88 -9.82
CA ILE A 99 0.02 8.19 -8.81
C ILE A 99 0.02 9.09 -7.58
N GLU A 100 -1.17 9.46 -7.12
CA GLU A 100 -1.32 10.31 -5.94
C GLU A 100 -2.15 9.60 -4.87
N ILE A 101 -1.66 9.61 -3.63
CA ILE A 101 -2.29 8.95 -2.48
C ILE A 101 -2.48 10.03 -1.42
N MET A 102 -3.74 10.37 -1.16
CA MET A 102 -4.11 11.41 -0.21
C MET A 102 -3.97 10.95 1.25
N ASP A 103 -4.50 11.74 2.19
CA ASP A 103 -4.31 11.52 3.62
C ASP A 103 -5.12 10.35 4.19
N ASN A 104 -4.61 9.74 5.26
CA ASN A 104 -5.30 8.68 6.00
C ASN A 104 -5.65 7.47 5.13
N VAL A 105 -4.70 6.96 4.37
CA VAL A 105 -4.92 5.81 3.47
C VAL A 105 -4.21 4.57 3.99
N PHE A 106 -4.94 3.45 4.03
CA PHE A 106 -4.38 2.12 4.29
C PHE A 106 -4.41 1.28 3.02
N ILE A 107 -3.25 0.82 2.57
CA ILE A 107 -3.10 -0.03 1.39
C ILE A 107 -2.62 -1.40 1.84
N SER A 108 -3.48 -2.41 1.68
CA SER A 108 -3.18 -3.79 2.05
C SER A 108 -2.15 -4.44 1.11
N ALA A 109 -1.72 -5.65 1.47
CA ALA A 109 -0.69 -6.39 0.73
C ALA A 109 -1.10 -6.71 -0.72
N ASN A 110 -0.08 -6.77 -1.61
CA ASN A 110 -0.22 -7.14 -3.02
C ASN A 110 -1.14 -6.24 -3.87
N VAL A 111 -1.41 -5.02 -3.43
CA VAL A 111 -2.18 -4.05 -4.22
C VAL A 111 -1.35 -3.58 -5.41
N THR A 112 -1.98 -3.53 -6.58
CA THR A 112 -1.38 -2.94 -7.80
C THR A 112 -2.10 -1.63 -8.12
N ILE A 113 -1.33 -0.55 -8.30
CA ILE A 113 -1.85 0.79 -8.61
C ILE A 113 -1.27 1.22 -9.96
N LEU A 114 -2.14 1.52 -10.91
CA LEU A 114 -1.74 1.96 -12.24
C LEU A 114 -1.56 3.48 -12.30
N TYR A 115 -0.84 3.94 -13.33
CA TYR A 115 -0.62 5.36 -13.61
C TYR A 115 -1.92 6.13 -13.83
N ASN A 116 -1.86 7.45 -13.68
CA ASN A 116 -2.99 8.36 -13.76
C ASN A 116 -4.12 7.98 -12.80
N THR A 117 -3.77 7.65 -11.56
CA THR A 117 -4.72 7.30 -10.50
C THR A 117 -4.52 8.17 -9.27
N ARG A 118 -5.62 8.70 -8.73
CA ARG A 118 -5.67 9.33 -7.40
C ARG A 118 -6.46 8.45 -6.44
N ILE A 119 -5.88 8.20 -5.27
CA ILE A 119 -6.56 7.58 -4.13
C ILE A 119 -6.90 8.69 -3.16
N GLY A 120 -8.18 8.89 -2.92
CA GLY A 120 -8.70 9.93 -2.04
C GLY A 120 -8.36 9.73 -0.57
N SER A 121 -8.76 10.68 0.28
CA SER A 121 -8.54 10.64 1.72
C SER A 121 -9.50 9.69 2.43
N ASN A 122 -9.09 9.17 3.59
CA ASN A 122 -9.87 8.20 4.39
C ASN A 122 -10.27 6.97 3.54
N VAL A 123 -9.29 6.34 2.90
CA VAL A 123 -9.50 5.19 2.02
C VAL A 123 -8.78 3.96 2.57
N ILE A 124 -9.46 2.83 2.54
CA ILE A 124 -8.89 1.51 2.82
C ILE A 124 -8.96 0.67 1.55
N ILE A 125 -7.83 0.09 1.15
CA ILE A 125 -7.75 -0.79 -0.02
C ILE A 125 -7.43 -2.21 0.45
N GLY A 126 -8.33 -3.13 0.15
CA GLY A 126 -8.20 -4.56 0.46
C GLY A 126 -7.02 -5.22 -0.28
N ALA A 127 -6.55 -6.35 0.26
CA ALA A 127 -5.44 -7.09 -0.34
C ALA A 127 -5.76 -7.60 -1.77
N ASN A 128 -4.72 -7.73 -2.61
CA ASN A 128 -4.81 -8.18 -4.01
C ASN A 128 -5.71 -7.32 -4.92
N THR A 129 -5.93 -6.07 -4.56
CA THR A 129 -6.76 -5.13 -5.35
C THR A 129 -5.96 -4.55 -6.52
N LEU A 130 -6.63 -4.42 -7.69
CA LEU A 130 -6.14 -3.65 -8.83
C LEU A 130 -6.82 -2.28 -8.87
N VAL A 131 -6.04 -1.22 -8.64
CA VAL A 131 -6.49 0.17 -8.76
C VAL A 131 -6.12 0.68 -10.16
N ASN A 132 -7.12 0.84 -11.02
CA ASN A 132 -6.97 1.25 -12.43
C ASN A 132 -7.78 2.52 -12.78
N ARG A 133 -8.27 3.21 -11.76
CA ARG A 133 -9.00 4.48 -11.85
C ARG A 133 -8.95 5.18 -10.49
N ASP A 134 -9.37 6.43 -10.45
CA ASP A 134 -9.49 7.18 -9.22
C ASP A 134 -10.43 6.51 -8.21
N LEU A 135 -10.04 6.55 -6.95
CA LEU A 135 -10.84 6.07 -5.83
C LEU A 135 -11.27 7.29 -5.00
N PRO A 136 -12.56 7.66 -5.01
CA PRO A 136 -13.10 8.72 -4.18
C PRO A 136 -12.85 8.54 -2.68
N ASP A 137 -12.92 9.65 -1.95
CA ASP A 137 -12.73 9.73 -0.50
C ASP A 137 -13.72 8.87 0.30
N ASN A 138 -13.40 8.64 1.55
CA ASN A 138 -14.29 8.12 2.60
C ASN A 138 -14.91 6.76 2.25
N ALA A 139 -14.09 5.80 1.77
CA ALA A 139 -14.61 4.49 1.41
C ALA A 139 -13.57 3.36 1.53
N VAL A 140 -14.07 2.14 1.53
CA VAL A 140 -13.30 0.90 1.45
C VAL A 140 -13.46 0.32 0.05
N TYR A 141 -12.34 -0.05 -0.56
CA TYR A 141 -12.29 -0.63 -1.89
C TYR A 141 -11.59 -1.99 -1.86
N ALA A 142 -12.06 -2.93 -2.68
CA ALA A 142 -11.39 -4.22 -2.88
C ALA A 142 -11.71 -4.79 -4.26
N GLY A 143 -10.94 -5.80 -4.67
CA GLY A 143 -11.17 -6.58 -5.88
C GLY A 143 -10.32 -6.19 -7.09
N THR A 144 -10.47 -6.95 -8.17
CA THR A 144 -9.72 -6.79 -9.42
C THR A 144 -10.72 -6.74 -10.58
N PRO A 145 -11.03 -5.54 -11.08
CA PRO A 145 -10.60 -4.21 -10.65
C PRO A 145 -11.29 -3.75 -9.35
N ALA A 146 -10.72 -2.72 -8.71
CA ALA A 146 -11.23 -2.14 -7.46
C ALA A 146 -12.71 -1.73 -7.56
N ARG A 147 -13.50 -2.13 -6.56
CA ARG A 147 -14.91 -1.75 -6.38
C ARG A 147 -15.12 -1.25 -4.97
N ARG A 148 -16.01 -0.28 -4.80
CA ARG A 148 -16.42 0.20 -3.48
C ARG A 148 -17.17 -0.92 -2.74
N ILE A 149 -16.76 -1.17 -1.51
CA ILE A 149 -17.34 -2.21 -0.63
C ILE A 149 -18.30 -1.59 0.37
N CYS A 150 -17.87 -0.53 1.06
CA CYS A 150 -18.66 0.20 2.05
C CYS A 150 -18.09 1.61 2.24
N SER A 151 -18.75 2.45 3.04
CA SER A 151 -18.16 3.71 3.49
C SER A 151 -17.04 3.48 4.50
N PHE A 152 -16.20 4.48 4.67
CA PHE A 152 -15.15 4.46 5.70
C PHE A 152 -15.76 4.38 7.10
N ASP A 153 -16.85 5.13 7.36
CA ASP A 153 -17.52 5.15 8.65
C ASP A 153 -18.18 3.80 9.00
N GLU A 154 -18.84 3.15 8.02
CA GLU A 154 -19.36 1.78 8.20
C GLU A 154 -18.25 0.79 8.58
N TYR A 155 -17.09 0.92 7.94
CA TYR A 155 -15.94 0.07 8.27
C TYR A 155 -15.41 0.36 9.67
N VAL A 156 -15.29 1.64 10.06
CA VAL A 156 -14.83 2.06 11.39
C VAL A 156 -15.74 1.49 12.46
N GLU A 157 -17.07 1.58 12.28
CA GLU A 157 -18.04 1.08 13.24
C GLU A 157 -18.00 -0.46 13.39
N LYS A 158 -17.87 -1.16 12.25
CA LYS A 158 -17.67 -2.61 12.25
C LYS A 158 -16.38 -3.00 12.98
N HIS A 159 -15.30 -2.25 12.75
CA HIS A 159 -14.00 -2.55 13.37
C HIS A 159 -14.00 -2.20 14.87
N ARG A 160 -14.74 -1.18 15.29
CA ARG A 160 -14.95 -0.83 16.72
C ARG A 160 -15.63 -1.98 17.46
N ARG A 161 -16.74 -2.49 16.94
CA ARG A 161 -17.46 -3.66 17.51
C ARG A 161 -16.55 -4.88 17.61
N TYR A 162 -15.86 -5.22 16.53
CA TYR A 162 -14.88 -6.30 16.55
C TYR A 162 -13.82 -6.11 17.65
N SER A 163 -13.31 -4.88 17.83
CA SER A 163 -12.29 -4.59 18.82
C SER A 163 -12.81 -4.74 20.26
N GLU A 164 -14.06 -4.36 20.51
CA GLU A 164 -14.73 -4.53 21.82
C GLU A 164 -14.95 -6.01 22.14
N GLU A 165 -15.52 -6.76 21.20
CA GLU A 165 -15.71 -8.21 21.34
C GLU A 165 -14.39 -8.94 21.57
N PHE A 166 -13.35 -8.58 20.82
CA PHE A 166 -12.03 -9.17 20.96
C PHE A 166 -11.43 -8.90 22.35
N ARG A 167 -11.51 -7.66 22.85
CA ARG A 167 -11.01 -7.30 24.18
C ARG A 167 -11.77 -8.03 25.26
N SER A 168 -13.09 -8.08 25.19
CA SER A 168 -13.94 -8.80 26.14
C SER A 168 -13.60 -10.28 26.18
N LYS A 169 -13.45 -10.90 25.00
CA LYS A 169 -13.24 -12.35 24.88
C LYS A 169 -11.86 -12.82 25.33
N PHE A 170 -10.82 -12.05 25.04
CA PHE A 170 -9.43 -12.45 25.30
C PHE A 170 -8.77 -11.70 26.46
N GLY A 171 -9.44 -10.73 27.07
CA GLY A 171 -8.93 -9.96 28.22
C GLY A 171 -7.74 -9.06 27.87
N ILE A 172 -7.65 -8.57 26.61
CA ILE A 172 -6.48 -7.87 26.10
C ILE A 172 -6.86 -6.42 25.77
N ALA A 173 -6.22 -5.45 26.41
CA ALA A 173 -6.48 -4.02 26.17
C ALA A 173 -5.95 -3.53 24.82
N GLN A 174 -4.78 -4.01 24.39
CA GLN A 174 -4.16 -3.69 23.10
C GLN A 174 -3.41 -4.89 22.54
N VAL A 175 -3.51 -5.13 21.23
CA VAL A 175 -2.77 -6.19 20.54
C VAL A 175 -1.61 -5.56 19.78
N HIS A 176 -0.41 -5.69 20.32
CA HIS A 176 0.84 -5.35 19.65
C HIS A 176 1.67 -6.60 19.33
N GLY A 177 1.07 -7.49 18.58
CA GLY A 177 1.63 -8.81 18.28
C GLY A 177 0.83 -9.93 18.93
N VAL A 178 1.11 -11.15 18.51
CA VAL A 178 0.46 -12.36 19.01
C VAL A 178 1.52 -13.24 19.65
N ASP A 179 1.49 -13.36 20.97
CA ASP A 179 2.33 -14.32 21.70
C ASP A 179 1.76 -15.75 21.60
N LYS A 180 2.49 -16.71 22.14
CA LYS A 180 2.08 -18.13 22.09
C LYS A 180 0.76 -18.38 22.83
N VAL A 181 0.52 -17.69 23.95
CA VAL A 181 -0.69 -17.88 24.77
C VAL A 181 -1.92 -17.39 24.01
N LEU A 182 -1.83 -16.18 23.44
CA LEU A 182 -2.91 -15.63 22.61
C LEU A 182 -3.13 -16.49 21.35
N ALA A 183 -2.07 -16.97 20.72
CA ALA A 183 -2.17 -17.84 19.55
C ALA A 183 -2.94 -19.14 19.86
N CYS A 184 -2.71 -19.78 21.02
CA CYS A 184 -3.47 -20.95 21.45
C CYS A 184 -4.95 -20.62 21.65
N LYS A 185 -5.27 -19.53 22.36
CA LYS A 185 -6.66 -19.10 22.60
C LYS A 185 -7.39 -18.80 21.28
N LEU A 186 -6.74 -18.12 20.34
CA LEU A 186 -7.29 -17.82 19.01
C LEU A 186 -7.57 -19.10 18.21
N ARG A 187 -6.66 -20.09 18.30
CA ARG A 187 -6.85 -21.37 17.62
C ARG A 187 -8.02 -22.14 18.21
N GLU A 188 -8.12 -22.22 19.54
CA GLU A 188 -9.25 -22.88 20.21
C GLU A 188 -10.59 -22.27 19.79
N ASP A 189 -10.66 -20.94 19.79
CA ASP A 189 -11.85 -20.21 19.36
C ASP A 189 -12.19 -20.50 17.89
N PHE A 190 -11.19 -20.46 17.02
CA PHE A 190 -11.34 -20.78 15.61
C PHE A 190 -11.92 -22.18 15.38
N ILE A 191 -11.48 -23.19 16.17
CA ILE A 191 -11.97 -24.56 16.07
C ILE A 191 -13.42 -24.64 16.56
N LYS A 192 -13.72 -24.03 17.73
CA LYS A 192 -15.07 -24.02 18.31
C LYS A 192 -16.12 -23.43 17.34
N GLN A 193 -15.80 -22.34 16.64
CA GLN A 193 -16.69 -21.71 15.67
C GLN A 193 -16.98 -22.55 14.43
N ARG A 194 -16.23 -23.62 14.18
CA ARG A 194 -16.36 -24.53 13.01
C ARG A 194 -16.80 -25.95 13.37
N ALA A 195 -16.97 -26.22 14.65
CA ALA A 195 -17.46 -27.51 15.15
C ALA A 195 -19.01 -27.58 15.22
N VAL A 196 -19.68 -26.58 14.60
CA VAL A 196 -21.15 -26.49 14.51
C VAL A 196 -21.63 -26.96 13.15
#